data_a2e3fcb1f37ea6725c166a0f6dcd3b93
#
_entry.id   a2e3fcb1f37ea6725c166a0f6dcd3b93
#
_cell.length_a   1.000
_cell.length_b   1.000
_cell.length_c   1.000
_cell.angle_alpha   90.00
_cell.angle_beta   90.00
_cell.angle_gamma   90.00
#
_symmetry.space_group_name_H-M   'P 1'
#
loop_
_entity.id
_entity.type
_entity.pdbx_description
1 polymer ?
#
loop_
_entity_poly.entity_id
_entity_poly.type
_entity_poly.pdbx_seq_one_letter_code
_entity_poly.pdbx_strand_id
1 'polypeptide(L)'
;GATISSHGVIDGVALAISEAGGDPDEWKNRAKPKKQRAKNETYTTDVVVVGAGGAGLAAAARSIQHGKDVIVLEKFPQIGGNTSRAGGPMNAAEPDWQNKFKALAGEKETLEELAATPLEEIDPEYQEDFKKLQKQIKGYVASGADYLFDSKLLHEIQTYLGGKRTDLNGNEIHGNYALVKELIDNALYSVHWLSDLGVKFDRSQVTMPVGALWRRGHKPVEPMGYAFIHVLGDWVKDHGGRILTDTRAEHLIIEDGQVKGVIAKRPDGSTITVNAKAVILTAGGFGANTPMVQKYNTYWKHIDDNIATTNSPAITGDGINLGKEAGADLVGMGFIQMMPVSDPKTGELFTGLQTPPENYIMVNQKGKRFVNEFAERDVLTKAAIDNGGLFYLIADDKIKDTAYNTTQESIDAQVKAGTLFRADSLEDLAKQVGMDPDTLVETIEKYNSYVEAGKDPDFEKSAFNLKC
;
A
#
# COMPACT_ATOMS: atom_id res chain seq x y z
N GLY A 1 -0.71 18.69 -0.75
CA GLY A 1 -2.02 19.01 -1.22
C GLY A 1 -3.09 18.74 -0.19
N ALA A 2 -4.06 19.65 -0.08
CA ALA A 2 -5.20 19.43 0.79
C ALA A 2 -6.15 18.44 0.10
N THR A 3 -6.53 17.39 0.80
CA THR A 3 -7.52 16.43 0.36
C THR A 3 -8.91 17.07 0.30
N ILE A 4 -9.86 16.46 -0.39
CA ILE A 4 -11.29 16.84 -0.38
C ILE A 4 -11.76 17.07 1.07
N SER A 5 -11.36 16.22 2.01
CA SER A 5 -11.65 16.38 3.43
C SER A 5 -11.08 17.66 4.05
N SER A 6 -9.85 18.06 3.66
CA SER A 6 -9.23 19.31 4.14
C SER A 6 -9.94 20.53 3.56
N HIS A 7 -10.37 20.48 2.30
CA HIS A 7 -11.19 21.53 1.70
C HIS A 7 -12.56 21.62 2.42
N GLY A 8 -13.22 20.49 2.64
CA GLY A 8 -14.49 20.45 3.38
C GLY A 8 -14.38 21.03 4.80
N VAL A 9 -13.27 20.77 5.50
CA VAL A 9 -13.02 21.39 6.82
C VAL A 9 -12.81 22.89 6.70
N ILE A 10 -12.00 23.33 5.73
CA ILE A 10 -11.74 24.77 5.49
C ILE A 10 -13.04 25.49 5.15
N ASP A 11 -13.84 24.94 4.24
CA ASP A 11 -15.11 25.50 3.81
C ASP A 11 -16.14 25.51 4.95
N GLY A 12 -16.21 24.43 5.74
CA GLY A 12 -17.06 24.36 6.93
C GLY A 12 -16.69 25.38 8.01
N VAL A 13 -15.39 25.59 8.24
CA VAL A 13 -14.90 26.63 9.16
C VAL A 13 -15.20 28.02 8.60
N ALA A 14 -14.99 28.24 7.30
CA ALA A 14 -15.32 29.52 6.67
C ALA A 14 -16.83 29.84 6.79
N LEU A 15 -17.69 28.84 6.55
CA LEU A 15 -19.13 29.01 6.73
C LEU A 15 -19.48 29.35 8.19
N ALA A 16 -18.95 28.63 9.16
CA ALA A 16 -19.19 28.87 10.58
C ALA A 16 -18.73 30.28 11.02
N ILE A 17 -17.59 30.78 10.50
CA ILE A 17 -17.13 32.15 10.73
C ILE A 17 -18.13 33.16 10.16
N SER A 18 -18.62 32.94 8.94
CA SER A 18 -19.61 33.82 8.30
C SER A 18 -20.93 33.83 9.06
N GLU A 19 -21.44 32.68 9.50
CA GLU A 19 -22.66 32.55 10.31
C GLU A 19 -22.52 33.25 11.68
N ALA A 20 -21.31 33.26 12.23
CA ALA A 20 -20.99 33.98 13.46
C ALA A 20 -20.80 35.51 13.24
N GLY A 21 -20.98 36.00 12.01
CA GLY A 21 -20.83 37.45 11.67
C GLY A 21 -19.36 37.88 11.45
N GLY A 22 -18.44 36.92 11.30
CA GLY A 22 -17.03 37.20 10.98
C GLY A 22 -16.75 37.14 9.49
N ASP A 23 -15.60 37.69 9.09
CA ASP A 23 -15.08 37.59 7.71
C ASP A 23 -14.08 36.44 7.62
N PRO A 24 -14.37 35.35 6.85
CA PRO A 24 -13.46 34.23 6.66
C PRO A 24 -12.11 34.63 6.06
N ASP A 25 -12.08 35.62 5.18
CA ASP A 25 -10.85 36.08 4.54
C ASP A 25 -9.94 36.84 5.50
N GLU A 26 -10.51 37.59 6.44
CA GLU A 26 -9.74 38.20 7.53
C GLU A 26 -9.06 37.13 8.39
N TRP A 27 -9.80 36.06 8.74
CA TRP A 27 -9.25 34.96 9.52
C TRP A 27 -8.20 34.17 8.77
N LYS A 28 -8.41 33.93 7.48
CA LYS A 28 -7.48 33.23 6.59
C LYS A 28 -6.14 33.97 6.45
N ASN A 29 -6.20 35.30 6.42
CA ASN A 29 -5.03 36.13 6.25
C ASN A 29 -4.40 36.62 7.57
N ARG A 30 -4.95 36.23 8.71
CA ARG A 30 -4.33 36.55 10.02
C ARG A 30 -2.94 35.97 10.11
N ALA A 31 -1.99 36.81 10.51
CA ALA A 31 -0.64 36.33 10.82
C ALA A 31 -0.71 35.27 11.92
N LYS A 32 -0.19 34.10 11.64
CA LYS A 32 -0.08 33.05 12.66
C LYS A 32 0.68 33.57 13.86
N PRO A 33 0.18 33.44 15.11
CA PRO A 33 0.93 33.84 16.28
C PRO A 33 2.28 33.13 16.26
N LYS A 34 3.36 33.89 16.46
CA LYS A 34 4.69 33.28 16.58
C LYS A 34 4.66 32.37 17.81
N LYS A 35 4.75 31.06 17.60
CA LYS A 35 4.91 30.11 18.70
C LYS A 35 6.19 30.52 19.46
N GLN A 36 6.08 30.77 20.76
CA GLN A 36 7.25 30.91 21.58
C GLN A 36 8.03 29.61 21.59
N ARG A 37 9.35 29.70 21.46
CA ARG A 37 10.22 28.53 21.52
C ARG A 37 10.08 27.87 22.89
N ALA A 38 9.69 26.59 22.90
CA ALA A 38 9.67 25.79 24.12
C ALA A 38 11.11 25.58 24.68
N LYS A 39 11.22 25.14 25.91
CA LYS A 39 12.51 24.75 26.46
C LYS A 39 12.99 23.47 25.79
N ASN A 40 14.31 23.32 25.71
CA ASN A 40 14.91 22.06 25.33
C ASN A 40 14.61 21.02 26.44
N GLU A 41 14.35 19.78 26.03
CA GLU A 41 14.01 18.70 26.94
C GLU A 41 14.95 17.52 26.71
N THR A 42 15.25 16.80 27.79
CA THR A 42 16.05 15.57 27.77
C THR A 42 15.26 14.43 28.39
N TYR A 43 15.21 13.31 27.71
CA TYR A 43 14.57 12.08 28.15
C TYR A 43 15.58 10.94 28.21
N THR A 44 15.27 9.94 29.04
CA THR A 44 15.98 8.67 29.09
C THR A 44 14.95 7.54 28.97
N THR A 45 15.25 6.52 28.19
CA THR A 45 14.36 5.37 27.97
C THR A 45 15.18 4.11 27.65
N ASP A 46 14.55 2.94 27.62
CA ASP A 46 15.20 1.72 27.12
C ASP A 46 15.29 1.74 25.60
N VAL A 47 14.18 2.09 24.95
CA VAL A 47 14.07 2.07 23.47
C VAL A 47 13.46 3.39 22.97
N VAL A 48 14.11 4.01 22.01
CA VAL A 48 13.52 5.08 21.24
C VAL A 48 13.18 4.59 19.83
N VAL A 49 11.95 4.82 19.41
CA VAL A 49 11.44 4.46 18.08
C VAL A 49 11.29 5.73 17.24
N VAL A 50 11.88 5.76 16.07
CA VAL A 50 11.81 6.90 15.15
C VAL A 50 10.76 6.64 14.07
N GLY A 51 9.63 7.33 14.15
CA GLY A 51 8.46 7.20 13.28
C GLY A 51 7.31 6.44 13.93
N ALA A 52 6.13 7.08 14.02
CA ALA A 52 4.90 6.51 14.57
C ALA A 52 3.94 6.01 13.48
N GLY A 53 4.47 5.38 12.43
CA GLY A 53 3.72 4.58 11.46
C GLY A 53 3.44 3.18 11.99
N GLY A 54 2.86 2.30 11.17
CA GLY A 54 2.54 0.92 11.57
C GLY A 54 3.72 0.15 12.13
N ALA A 55 4.89 0.20 11.47
CA ALA A 55 6.10 -0.47 11.94
C ALA A 55 6.58 0.05 13.31
N GLY A 56 6.56 1.38 13.49
CA GLY A 56 7.02 1.99 14.74
C GLY A 56 6.09 1.71 15.91
N LEU A 57 4.80 1.80 15.70
CA LEU A 57 3.82 1.47 16.74
C LEU A 57 3.85 -0.02 17.10
N ALA A 58 4.04 -0.91 16.11
CA ALA A 58 4.22 -2.35 16.38
C ALA A 58 5.51 -2.62 17.15
N ALA A 59 6.63 -1.99 16.77
CA ALA A 59 7.90 -2.11 17.50
C ALA A 59 7.78 -1.58 18.93
N ALA A 60 7.09 -0.45 19.14
CA ALA A 60 6.82 0.10 20.46
C ALA A 60 5.97 -0.85 21.31
N ALA A 61 4.85 -1.36 20.76
CA ALA A 61 3.98 -2.29 21.46
C ALA A 61 4.74 -3.57 21.87
N ARG A 62 5.54 -4.15 20.94
CA ARG A 62 6.35 -5.34 21.28
C ARG A 62 7.42 -5.04 22.33
N SER A 63 8.09 -3.91 22.26
CA SER A 63 9.07 -3.51 23.26
C SER A 63 8.43 -3.38 24.67
N ILE A 64 7.25 -2.76 24.75
CA ILE A 64 6.48 -2.62 25.99
C ILE A 64 6.05 -4.00 26.52
N GLN A 65 5.57 -4.91 25.66
CA GLN A 65 5.23 -6.29 26.03
C GLN A 65 6.43 -7.05 26.62
N HIS A 66 7.64 -6.66 26.23
CA HIS A 66 8.91 -7.17 26.81
C HIS A 66 9.42 -6.36 28.01
N GLY A 67 8.57 -5.53 28.60
CA GLY A 67 8.89 -4.77 29.83
C GLY A 67 9.89 -3.64 29.63
N LYS A 68 9.95 -3.04 28.42
CA LYS A 68 10.84 -1.92 28.12
C LYS A 68 10.11 -0.59 28.20
N ASP A 69 10.78 0.43 28.73
CA ASP A 69 10.34 1.81 28.58
C ASP A 69 10.55 2.29 27.13
N VAL A 70 9.53 2.91 26.54
CA VAL A 70 9.55 3.28 25.12
C VAL A 70 9.13 4.73 24.91
N ILE A 71 9.91 5.44 24.09
CA ILE A 71 9.53 6.74 23.52
C ILE A 71 9.49 6.61 22.01
N VAL A 72 8.39 7.04 21.40
CA VAL A 72 8.20 7.12 19.95
C VAL A 72 8.28 8.58 19.53
N LEU A 73 9.10 8.88 18.51
CA LEU A 73 9.23 10.21 17.92
C LEU A 73 8.49 10.25 16.59
N GLU A 74 7.58 11.21 16.42
CA GLU A 74 6.87 11.43 15.17
C GLU A 74 7.03 12.88 14.73
N LYS A 75 7.50 13.08 13.49
CA LYS A 75 7.76 14.44 12.98
C LYS A 75 6.51 15.25 12.64
N PHE A 76 5.37 14.56 12.38
CA PHE A 76 4.09 15.18 12.11
C PHE A 76 3.23 15.32 13.38
N PRO A 77 2.21 16.19 13.37
CA PRO A 77 1.28 16.34 14.50
C PRO A 77 0.38 15.11 14.69
N GLN A 78 0.34 14.21 13.70
CA GLN A 78 -0.49 12.99 13.69
C GLN A 78 0.36 11.77 13.42
N ILE A 79 0.05 10.68 14.12
CA ILE A 79 0.64 9.35 13.88
C ILE A 79 0.05 8.70 12.64
N GLY A 80 0.73 7.70 12.09
CA GLY A 80 0.19 6.81 11.06
C GLY A 80 0.98 6.77 9.76
N GLY A 81 1.54 7.89 9.31
CA GLY A 81 2.34 7.95 8.09
C GLY A 81 1.62 7.34 6.88
N ASN A 82 2.32 6.50 6.10
CA ASN A 82 1.73 5.79 4.97
C ASN A 82 0.78 4.66 5.39
N THR A 83 0.94 4.10 6.59
CA THR A 83 0.08 2.99 7.03
C THR A 83 -1.39 3.42 7.09
N SER A 84 -1.69 4.61 7.63
CA SER A 84 -3.07 5.11 7.66
C SER A 84 -3.66 5.40 6.27
N ARG A 85 -2.83 5.53 5.25
CA ARG A 85 -3.23 5.77 3.85
C ARG A 85 -3.33 4.50 3.01
N ALA A 86 -2.87 3.36 3.54
CA ALA A 86 -2.93 2.07 2.85
C ALA A 86 -4.35 1.50 2.88
N GLY A 87 -4.67 0.62 1.93
CA GLY A 87 -6.00 -0.02 1.83
C GLY A 87 -6.37 -0.91 3.02
N GLY A 88 -5.39 -1.36 3.79
CA GLY A 88 -5.56 -2.13 5.01
C GLY A 88 -5.39 -3.64 4.89
N PRO A 89 -5.68 -4.33 3.77
CA PRO A 89 -5.47 -5.77 3.71
C PRO A 89 -4.03 -6.15 4.04
N MET A 90 -3.87 -7.12 4.93
CA MET A 90 -2.60 -7.73 5.30
C MET A 90 -2.51 -9.14 4.75
N ASN A 91 -1.51 -9.42 3.91
CA ASN A 91 -1.35 -10.72 3.29
C ASN A 91 -0.74 -11.74 4.25
N ALA A 92 -1.45 -12.85 4.48
CA ALA A 92 -0.95 -14.01 5.21
C ALA A 92 -1.66 -15.28 4.73
N ALA A 93 -0.91 -16.33 4.46
CA ALA A 93 -1.50 -17.63 4.18
C ALA A 93 -2.12 -18.22 5.45
N GLU A 94 -3.43 -18.46 5.42
CA GLU A 94 -4.21 -19.09 6.49
C GLU A 94 -5.12 -20.17 5.90
N PRO A 95 -4.60 -21.36 5.60
CA PRO A 95 -5.34 -22.43 4.89
C PRO A 95 -6.68 -22.78 5.53
N ASP A 96 -6.75 -22.84 6.87
CA ASP A 96 -7.97 -23.20 7.61
C ASP A 96 -9.10 -22.18 7.46
N TRP A 97 -8.78 -20.98 7.05
CA TRP A 97 -9.75 -19.94 6.72
C TRP A 97 -10.02 -19.88 5.23
N GLN A 98 -8.98 -19.88 4.40
CA GLN A 98 -9.08 -19.75 2.94
C GLN A 98 -9.82 -20.95 2.30
N ASN A 99 -9.69 -22.17 2.85
CA ASN A 99 -10.40 -23.34 2.35
C ASN A 99 -11.94 -23.28 2.48
N LYS A 100 -12.48 -22.29 3.18
CA LYS A 100 -13.93 -22.03 3.27
C LYS A 100 -14.45 -21.26 2.05
N PHE A 101 -13.58 -20.76 1.20
CA PHE A 101 -13.91 -20.01 0.01
C PHE A 101 -13.65 -20.86 -1.25
N LYS A 102 -14.50 -20.68 -2.24
CA LYS A 102 -14.35 -21.37 -3.52
C LYS A 102 -13.15 -20.82 -4.31
N ALA A 103 -12.45 -21.68 -5.02
CA ALA A 103 -11.45 -21.27 -5.99
C ALA A 103 -12.12 -20.48 -7.14
N LEU A 104 -11.47 -19.43 -7.61
CA LEU A 104 -11.86 -18.72 -8.83
C LEU A 104 -11.33 -19.43 -10.06
N ALA A 105 -11.94 -19.13 -11.20
CA ALA A 105 -11.41 -19.56 -12.49
C ALA A 105 -9.96 -19.08 -12.65
N GLY A 106 -9.08 -19.92 -13.18
CA GLY A 106 -7.66 -19.63 -13.34
C GLY A 106 -6.77 -19.91 -12.13
N GLU A 107 -7.30 -19.97 -10.90
CA GLU A 107 -6.46 -20.26 -9.73
C GLU A 107 -5.93 -21.70 -9.73
N LYS A 108 -6.74 -22.68 -10.19
CA LYS A 108 -6.28 -24.08 -10.31
C LYS A 108 -5.25 -24.24 -11.42
N GLU A 109 -5.49 -23.63 -12.56
CA GLU A 109 -4.58 -23.61 -13.70
C GLU A 109 -3.22 -23.03 -13.31
N THR A 110 -3.19 -21.91 -12.60
CA THR A 110 -1.96 -21.32 -12.06
C THR A 110 -1.21 -22.29 -11.13
N LEU A 111 -1.93 -23.02 -10.27
CA LEU A 111 -1.31 -24.03 -9.41
C LEU A 111 -0.78 -25.21 -10.22
N GLU A 112 -1.51 -25.68 -11.22
CA GLU A 112 -1.07 -26.77 -12.09
C GLU A 112 0.17 -26.42 -12.88
N GLU A 113 0.27 -25.18 -13.40
CA GLU A 113 1.47 -24.65 -14.06
C GLU A 113 2.67 -24.61 -13.11
N LEU A 114 2.49 -24.10 -11.88
CA LEU A 114 3.55 -24.16 -10.86
C LEU A 114 3.97 -25.61 -10.55
N ALA A 115 3.02 -26.53 -10.46
CA ALA A 115 3.31 -27.94 -10.19
C ALA A 115 3.99 -28.67 -11.36
N ALA A 116 3.85 -28.15 -12.58
CA ALA A 116 4.46 -28.68 -13.79
C ALA A 116 5.85 -28.10 -14.08
N THR A 117 6.22 -26.97 -13.47
CA THR A 117 7.52 -26.32 -13.71
C THR A 117 8.68 -27.27 -13.40
N PRO A 118 9.62 -27.50 -14.33
CA PRO A 118 10.77 -28.37 -14.11
C PRO A 118 11.67 -27.85 -12.99
N LEU A 119 12.16 -28.73 -12.12
CA LEU A 119 13.01 -28.34 -11.00
C LEU A 119 14.37 -27.78 -11.45
N GLU A 120 14.86 -28.19 -12.62
CA GLU A 120 16.08 -27.69 -13.23
C GLU A 120 16.00 -26.22 -13.65
N GLU A 121 14.80 -25.65 -13.78
CA GLU A 121 14.56 -24.26 -14.08
C GLU A 121 14.50 -23.39 -12.80
N ILE A 122 14.54 -24.03 -11.63
CA ILE A 122 14.40 -23.36 -10.33
C ILE A 122 15.78 -23.11 -9.73
N ASP A 123 16.04 -21.88 -9.32
CA ASP A 123 17.28 -21.53 -8.65
C ASP A 123 17.53 -22.40 -7.42
N PRO A 124 18.78 -22.86 -7.19
CA PRO A 124 19.11 -23.72 -6.05
C PRO A 124 18.69 -23.12 -4.69
N GLU A 125 18.63 -21.79 -4.57
CA GLU A 125 18.31 -21.09 -3.33
C GLU A 125 16.94 -21.48 -2.76
N TYR A 126 15.93 -21.74 -3.60
CA TYR A 126 14.57 -22.07 -3.16
C TYR A 126 14.02 -23.39 -3.76
N GLN A 127 14.87 -24.15 -4.47
CA GLN A 127 14.47 -25.38 -5.18
C GLN A 127 13.84 -26.44 -4.26
N GLU A 128 14.38 -26.65 -3.05
CA GLU A 128 13.83 -27.60 -2.10
C GLU A 128 12.44 -27.18 -1.57
N ASP A 129 12.21 -25.89 -1.34
CA ASP A 129 10.94 -25.38 -0.92
C ASP A 129 9.91 -25.41 -2.08
N PHE A 130 10.38 -25.14 -3.30
CA PHE A 130 9.55 -25.29 -4.50
C PHE A 130 9.11 -26.74 -4.72
N LYS A 131 9.98 -27.70 -4.53
CA LYS A 131 9.65 -29.14 -4.61
C LYS A 131 8.60 -29.56 -3.57
N LYS A 132 8.69 -29.02 -2.34
CA LYS A 132 7.65 -29.24 -1.31
C LYS A 132 6.33 -28.61 -1.74
N LEU A 133 6.35 -27.39 -2.29
CA LEU A 133 5.16 -26.71 -2.83
C LEU A 133 4.50 -27.55 -3.93
N GLN A 134 5.28 -28.05 -4.90
CA GLN A 134 4.75 -28.92 -5.96
C GLN A 134 4.04 -30.17 -5.39
N LYS A 135 4.59 -30.75 -4.33
CA LYS A 135 3.94 -31.89 -3.66
C LYS A 135 2.60 -31.49 -3.02
N GLN A 136 2.52 -30.32 -2.38
CA GLN A 136 1.28 -29.78 -1.81
C GLN A 136 0.22 -29.55 -2.90
N ILE A 137 0.60 -28.91 -4.00
CA ILE A 137 -0.30 -28.63 -5.12
C ILE A 137 -0.79 -29.92 -5.77
N LYS A 138 0.10 -30.88 -6.05
CA LYS A 138 -0.29 -32.18 -6.61
C LYS A 138 -1.27 -32.93 -5.71
N GLY A 139 -1.10 -32.84 -4.39
CA GLY A 139 -2.06 -33.41 -3.42
C GLY A 139 -3.42 -32.71 -3.48
N TYR A 140 -3.44 -31.39 -3.55
CA TYR A 140 -4.68 -30.60 -3.70
C TYR A 140 -5.42 -30.94 -5.00
N VAL A 141 -4.74 -30.94 -6.13
CA VAL A 141 -5.33 -31.27 -7.44
C VAL A 141 -5.86 -32.71 -7.45
N ALA A 142 -5.10 -33.67 -6.94
CA ALA A 142 -5.50 -35.09 -6.88
C ALA A 142 -6.72 -35.34 -5.97
N SER A 143 -6.95 -34.47 -4.97
CA SER A 143 -8.12 -34.55 -4.09
C SER A 143 -9.43 -34.15 -4.77
N GLY A 144 -9.39 -33.50 -5.92
CA GLY A 144 -10.56 -32.96 -6.61
C GLY A 144 -11.20 -31.77 -5.89
N ALA A 145 -10.52 -31.18 -4.90
CA ALA A 145 -11.02 -30.03 -4.16
C ALA A 145 -11.22 -28.80 -5.05
N ASP A 146 -12.18 -27.93 -4.68
CA ASP A 146 -12.50 -26.70 -5.40
C ASP A 146 -12.47 -25.44 -4.50
N TYR A 147 -11.82 -25.58 -3.33
CA TYR A 147 -11.61 -24.45 -2.43
C TYR A 147 -10.36 -23.62 -2.82
N LEU A 148 -10.28 -22.39 -2.32
CA LEU A 148 -9.11 -21.53 -2.45
C LEU A 148 -7.92 -22.18 -1.71
N PHE A 149 -7.00 -22.77 -2.47
CA PHE A 149 -5.75 -23.30 -1.92
C PHE A 149 -4.79 -22.15 -1.56
N ASP A 150 -4.15 -22.25 -0.40
CA ASP A 150 -2.98 -21.43 -0.07
C ASP A 150 -2.07 -22.20 0.89
N SER A 151 -0.82 -21.77 0.96
CA SER A 151 0.16 -22.25 1.94
C SER A 151 1.26 -21.23 2.13
N LYS A 152 2.02 -21.34 3.23
CA LYS A 152 3.22 -20.51 3.43
C LYS A 152 4.17 -20.64 2.25
N LEU A 153 4.43 -21.84 1.76
CA LEU A 153 5.33 -22.07 0.63
C LEU A 153 4.84 -21.40 -0.66
N LEU A 154 3.54 -21.45 -0.95
CA LEU A 154 2.99 -20.70 -2.09
C LEU A 154 3.21 -19.19 -1.92
N HIS A 155 2.97 -18.68 -0.72
CA HIS A 155 3.17 -17.27 -0.42
C HIS A 155 4.64 -16.85 -0.53
N GLU A 156 5.58 -17.63 0.00
CA GLU A 156 7.03 -17.42 -0.11
C GLU A 156 7.49 -17.37 -1.58
N ILE A 157 7.15 -18.42 -2.34
CA ILE A 157 7.56 -18.54 -3.74
C ILE A 157 6.96 -17.43 -4.60
N GLN A 158 5.67 -17.13 -4.47
CA GLN A 158 5.04 -16.03 -5.21
C GLN A 158 5.64 -14.67 -4.83
N THR A 159 5.94 -14.43 -3.55
CA THR A 159 6.55 -13.16 -3.10
C THR A 159 7.96 -13.01 -3.68
N TYR A 160 8.76 -14.06 -3.67
CA TYR A 160 10.12 -14.03 -4.22
C TYR A 160 10.11 -13.86 -5.75
N LEU A 161 9.37 -14.69 -6.47
CA LEU A 161 9.28 -14.63 -7.94
C LEU A 161 8.62 -13.34 -8.43
N GLY A 162 7.56 -12.90 -7.76
CA GLY A 162 6.88 -11.64 -8.06
C GLY A 162 7.76 -10.39 -7.87
N GLY A 163 8.90 -10.53 -7.18
CA GLY A 163 9.90 -9.49 -7.00
C GLY A 163 11.09 -9.54 -7.98
N LYS A 164 11.19 -10.62 -8.80
CA LYS A 164 12.30 -10.74 -9.77
C LYS A 164 12.04 -9.86 -10.98
N ARG A 165 13.03 -9.01 -11.34
CA ARG A 165 12.95 -8.08 -12.47
C ARG A 165 14.33 -7.93 -13.12
N THR A 166 14.34 -7.26 -14.26
CA THR A 166 15.57 -6.81 -14.92
C THR A 166 15.63 -5.28 -14.86
N ASP A 167 16.72 -4.73 -14.39
CA ASP A 167 16.95 -3.29 -14.32
C ASP A 167 17.22 -2.68 -15.71
N LEU A 168 17.38 -1.35 -15.78
CA LEU A 168 17.67 -0.63 -17.03
C LEU A 168 19.03 -0.96 -17.63
N ASN A 169 19.94 -1.56 -16.86
CA ASN A 169 21.27 -1.97 -17.28
C ASN A 169 21.33 -3.44 -17.70
N GLY A 170 20.21 -4.16 -17.63
CA GLY A 170 20.13 -5.58 -17.96
C GLY A 170 20.51 -6.52 -16.80
N ASN A 171 20.69 -6.01 -15.58
CA ASN A 171 20.97 -6.82 -14.42
C ASN A 171 19.67 -7.42 -13.85
N GLU A 172 19.71 -8.68 -13.47
CA GLU A 172 18.64 -9.27 -12.67
C GLU A 172 18.65 -8.64 -11.27
N ILE A 173 17.48 -8.21 -10.82
CA ILE A 173 17.24 -7.71 -9.47
C ILE A 173 16.16 -8.54 -8.80
N HIS A 174 16.37 -8.91 -7.54
CA HIS A 174 15.47 -9.74 -6.75
C HIS A 174 15.60 -9.44 -5.25
N GLY A 175 14.65 -9.90 -4.46
CA GLY A 175 14.72 -9.86 -3.00
C GLY A 175 15.70 -10.92 -2.45
N ASN A 176 15.91 -10.90 -1.14
CA ASN A 176 16.61 -11.95 -0.42
C ASN A 176 15.62 -13.01 0.02
N TYR A 177 15.75 -14.25 -0.46
CA TYR A 177 14.80 -15.32 -0.17
C TYR A 177 14.70 -15.65 1.33
N ALA A 178 15.82 -15.61 2.07
CA ALA A 178 15.80 -15.84 3.51
C ALA A 178 14.97 -14.79 4.26
N LEU A 179 15.02 -13.52 3.83
CA LEU A 179 14.19 -12.46 4.41
C LEU A 179 12.71 -12.60 4.01
N VAL A 180 12.44 -13.09 2.79
CA VAL A 180 11.06 -13.42 2.36
C VAL A 180 10.49 -14.52 3.27
N LYS A 181 11.25 -15.58 3.52
CA LYS A 181 10.83 -16.65 4.45
C LYS A 181 10.54 -16.12 5.84
N GLU A 182 11.46 -15.34 6.42
CA GLU A 182 11.28 -14.75 7.76
C GLU A 182 9.99 -13.93 7.84
N LEU A 183 9.71 -13.10 6.81
CA LEU A 183 8.48 -12.31 6.72
C LEU A 183 7.24 -13.21 6.68
N ILE A 184 7.22 -14.20 5.78
CA ILE A 184 6.04 -15.02 5.54
C ILE A 184 5.78 -16.01 6.67
N ASP A 185 6.83 -16.58 7.26
CA ASP A 185 6.72 -17.47 8.41
C ASP A 185 6.04 -16.80 9.60
N ASN A 186 6.24 -15.48 9.74
CA ASN A 186 5.68 -14.67 10.83
C ASN A 186 4.41 -13.89 10.44
N ALA A 187 3.98 -13.91 9.17
CA ALA A 187 2.86 -13.09 8.70
C ALA A 187 1.54 -13.43 9.41
N LEU A 188 1.18 -14.71 9.48
CA LEU A 188 -0.06 -15.14 10.15
C LEU A 188 -0.01 -14.91 11.67
N TYR A 189 1.15 -15.15 12.29
CA TYR A 189 1.35 -14.78 13.70
C TYR A 189 1.08 -13.30 13.94
N SER A 190 1.56 -12.44 13.04
CA SER A 190 1.36 -10.99 13.13
C SER A 190 -0.12 -10.59 12.98
N VAL A 191 -0.89 -11.27 12.13
CA VAL A 191 -2.35 -11.08 12.02
C VAL A 191 -3.05 -11.43 13.34
N HIS A 192 -2.72 -12.58 13.92
CA HIS A 192 -3.29 -13.00 15.19
C HIS A 192 -2.87 -12.07 16.34
N TRP A 193 -1.60 -11.68 16.41
CA TRP A 193 -1.12 -10.71 17.40
C TRP A 193 -1.84 -9.36 17.31
N LEU A 194 -2.08 -8.85 16.10
CA LEU A 194 -2.88 -7.64 15.90
C LEU A 194 -4.34 -7.83 16.35
N SER A 195 -4.92 -9.01 16.10
CA SER A 195 -6.26 -9.34 16.60
C SER A 195 -6.32 -9.35 18.12
N ASP A 196 -5.31 -9.92 18.77
CA ASP A 196 -5.21 -9.97 20.24
C ASP A 196 -5.09 -8.57 20.86
N LEU A 197 -4.49 -7.62 20.14
CA LEU A 197 -4.44 -6.21 20.52
C LEU A 197 -5.74 -5.45 20.26
N GLY A 198 -6.68 -6.01 19.48
CA GLY A 198 -7.99 -5.43 19.23
C GLY A 198 -8.31 -5.09 17.79
N VAL A 199 -7.41 -5.34 16.82
CA VAL A 199 -7.73 -5.19 15.40
C VAL A 199 -8.74 -6.24 14.97
N LYS A 200 -9.89 -5.83 14.48
CA LYS A 200 -10.93 -6.74 13.97
C LYS A 200 -10.75 -6.93 12.47
N PHE A 201 -10.59 -8.18 12.04
CA PHE A 201 -10.54 -8.55 10.63
C PHE A 201 -11.89 -9.09 10.15
N ASP A 202 -12.28 -8.71 8.93
CA ASP A 202 -13.45 -9.26 8.26
C ASP A 202 -13.14 -10.68 7.79
N ARG A 203 -13.81 -11.66 8.38
CA ARG A 203 -13.63 -13.09 8.09
C ARG A 203 -14.61 -13.60 7.03
N SER A 204 -15.48 -12.75 6.50
CA SER A 204 -16.48 -13.11 5.48
C SER A 204 -15.94 -13.11 4.07
N GLN A 205 -14.74 -12.56 3.83
CA GLN A 205 -14.10 -12.45 2.52
C GLN A 205 -12.59 -12.58 2.61
N VAL A 206 -11.97 -13.06 1.54
CA VAL A 206 -10.52 -13.03 1.32
C VAL A 206 -10.25 -12.04 0.21
N THR A 207 -9.49 -10.98 0.50
CA THR A 207 -9.25 -9.90 -0.46
C THR A 207 -7.97 -10.10 -1.28
N MET A 208 -7.93 -9.49 -2.47
CA MET A 208 -6.77 -9.43 -3.34
C MET A 208 -6.62 -7.99 -3.85
N PRO A 209 -5.69 -7.20 -3.29
CA PRO A 209 -5.42 -5.85 -3.79
C PRO A 209 -4.84 -5.87 -5.21
N VAL A 210 -5.00 -4.77 -5.95
CA VAL A 210 -4.41 -4.60 -7.30
C VAL A 210 -2.92 -4.93 -7.29
N GLY A 211 -2.51 -5.79 -8.20
CA GLY A 211 -1.13 -6.27 -8.33
C GLY A 211 -0.70 -7.31 -7.29
N ALA A 212 -1.63 -7.85 -6.48
CA ALA A 212 -1.38 -9.04 -5.68
C ALA A 212 -1.43 -10.29 -6.58
N LEU A 213 -0.64 -11.30 -6.21
CA LEU A 213 -0.55 -12.54 -6.99
C LEU A 213 -1.51 -13.62 -6.52
N TRP A 214 -2.15 -13.43 -5.34
CA TRP A 214 -3.04 -14.44 -4.76
C TRP A 214 -4.01 -13.83 -3.75
N ARG A 215 -5.17 -14.45 -3.58
CA ARG A 215 -6.16 -14.07 -2.56
C ARG A 215 -5.72 -14.57 -1.18
N ARG A 216 -5.18 -13.68 -0.33
CA ARG A 216 -4.76 -13.95 1.05
C ARG A 216 -4.86 -12.75 1.97
N GLY A 217 -5.53 -11.70 1.52
CA GLY A 217 -5.63 -10.45 2.26
C GLY A 217 -6.62 -10.52 3.41
N HIS A 218 -6.13 -10.34 4.64
CA HIS A 218 -6.93 -10.14 5.84
C HIS A 218 -7.29 -8.67 5.92
N LYS A 219 -8.55 -8.32 5.63
CA LYS A 219 -9.02 -6.94 5.60
C LYS A 219 -9.52 -6.53 6.98
N PRO A 220 -9.07 -5.41 7.55
CA PRO A 220 -9.67 -4.85 8.75
C PRO A 220 -11.14 -4.46 8.50
N VAL A 221 -11.98 -4.60 9.54
CA VAL A 221 -13.37 -4.13 9.52
C VAL A 221 -13.43 -2.61 9.48
N GLU A 222 -12.58 -1.96 10.29
CA GLU A 222 -12.39 -0.51 10.24
C GLU A 222 -11.65 -0.15 8.94
N PRO A 223 -12.08 0.89 8.21
CA PRO A 223 -11.53 1.18 6.89
C PRO A 223 -10.04 1.50 6.89
N MET A 224 -9.36 1.01 5.86
CA MET A 224 -7.97 1.32 5.54
C MET A 224 -6.98 0.85 6.63
N GLY A 225 -5.73 1.24 6.49
CA GLY A 225 -4.69 0.97 7.50
C GLY A 225 -4.81 1.80 8.77
N TYR A 226 -5.81 2.71 8.84
CA TYR A 226 -6.14 3.45 10.05
C TYR A 226 -6.48 2.50 11.21
N ALA A 227 -7.11 1.36 10.94
CA ALA A 227 -7.40 0.32 11.93
C ALA A 227 -6.17 -0.09 12.76
N PHE A 228 -5.03 -0.26 12.11
CA PHE A 228 -3.77 -0.61 12.78
C PHE A 228 -3.23 0.54 13.63
N ILE A 229 -3.29 1.76 13.08
CA ILE A 229 -2.75 2.95 13.73
C ILE A 229 -3.55 3.31 14.98
N HIS A 230 -4.88 3.27 14.88
CA HIS A 230 -5.78 3.53 16.00
C HIS A 230 -5.51 2.53 17.14
N VAL A 231 -5.62 1.24 16.86
CA VAL A 231 -5.46 0.19 17.88
C VAL A 231 -4.06 0.20 18.50
N LEU A 232 -3.01 0.21 17.67
CA LEU A 232 -1.63 0.19 18.18
C LEU A 232 -1.27 1.48 18.92
N GLY A 233 -1.71 2.63 18.40
CA GLY A 233 -1.41 3.93 19.02
C GLY A 233 -2.04 4.08 20.40
N ASP A 234 -3.28 3.66 20.56
CA ASP A 234 -3.96 3.69 21.85
C ASP A 234 -3.38 2.63 22.79
N TRP A 235 -3.13 1.40 22.29
CA TRP A 235 -2.49 0.37 23.11
C TRP A 235 -1.13 0.83 23.68
N VAL A 236 -0.29 1.45 22.86
CA VAL A 236 1.03 1.97 23.29
C VAL A 236 0.88 3.00 24.41
N LYS A 237 -0.06 3.96 24.27
CA LYS A 237 -0.31 4.98 25.30
C LYS A 237 -0.84 4.38 26.60
N ASP A 238 -1.82 3.48 26.48
CA ASP A 238 -2.48 2.85 27.64
C ASP A 238 -1.52 1.96 28.45
N HIS A 239 -0.43 1.48 27.82
CA HIS A 239 0.60 0.66 28.46
C HIS A 239 1.90 1.43 28.77
N GLY A 240 1.82 2.77 28.86
CA GLY A 240 2.90 3.62 29.38
C GLY A 240 3.91 4.09 28.34
N GLY A 241 3.73 3.75 27.06
CA GLY A 241 4.54 4.29 25.97
C GLY A 241 4.26 5.77 25.74
N ARG A 242 5.31 6.54 25.44
CA ARG A 242 5.18 7.96 25.14
C ARG A 242 5.31 8.19 23.63
N ILE A 243 4.37 8.89 23.04
CA ILE A 243 4.44 9.30 21.62
C ILE A 243 4.59 10.81 21.59
N LEU A 244 5.74 11.29 21.10
CA LEU A 244 6.06 12.70 20.93
C LEU A 244 5.85 13.07 19.47
N THR A 245 4.74 13.72 19.17
CA THR A 245 4.43 14.30 17.85
C THR A 245 5.12 15.65 17.66
N ASP A 246 5.08 16.19 16.43
CA ASP A 246 5.81 17.41 16.07
C ASP A 246 7.31 17.33 16.47
N THR A 247 7.90 16.12 16.44
CA THR A 247 9.25 15.87 16.94
C THR A 247 10.04 15.09 15.90
N ARG A 248 10.80 15.81 15.07
CA ARG A 248 11.59 15.24 13.98
C ARG A 248 12.96 14.80 14.48
N ALA A 249 13.27 13.51 14.39
CA ALA A 249 14.62 13.02 14.60
C ALA A 249 15.56 13.56 13.51
N GLU A 250 16.65 14.22 13.90
CA GLU A 250 17.62 14.82 12.96
C GLU A 250 18.97 14.13 13.00
N HIS A 251 19.42 13.68 14.18
CA HIS A 251 20.73 13.04 14.36
C HIS A 251 20.63 11.89 15.35
N LEU A 252 21.53 10.93 15.21
CA LEU A 252 21.80 9.94 16.22
C LEU A 252 22.85 10.44 17.22
N ILE A 253 22.73 10.02 18.47
CA ILE A 253 23.79 10.18 19.46
C ILE A 253 24.68 8.95 19.33
N ILE A 254 25.93 9.15 18.90
CA ILE A 254 26.89 8.06 18.67
C ILE A 254 28.11 8.32 19.55
N GLU A 255 28.40 7.37 20.44
CA GLU A 255 29.53 7.41 21.38
C GLU A 255 30.30 6.10 21.22
N ASP A 256 31.60 6.19 21.00
CA ASP A 256 32.51 5.03 20.84
C ASP A 256 31.99 4.02 19.77
N GLY A 257 31.42 4.52 18.67
CA GLY A 257 30.85 3.71 17.59
C GLY A 257 29.52 3.03 17.93
N GLN A 258 28.90 3.35 19.07
CA GLN A 258 27.61 2.82 19.48
C GLN A 258 26.52 3.91 19.46
N VAL A 259 25.35 3.56 18.96
CA VAL A 259 24.19 4.44 19.02
C VAL A 259 23.65 4.46 20.44
N LYS A 260 23.54 5.64 21.04
CA LYS A 260 23.11 5.90 22.44
C LYS A 260 21.83 6.73 22.53
N GLY A 261 21.22 7.09 21.41
CA GLY A 261 19.99 7.87 21.41
C GLY A 261 19.78 8.68 20.16
N VAL A 262 18.90 9.68 20.29
CA VAL A 262 18.45 10.51 19.18
C VAL A 262 18.39 11.97 19.61
N ILE A 263 18.81 12.88 18.74
CA ILE A 263 18.56 14.32 18.82
C ILE A 263 17.45 14.66 17.83
N ALA A 264 16.37 15.27 18.34
CA ALA A 264 15.22 15.66 17.56
C ALA A 264 14.91 17.15 17.74
N LYS A 265 14.15 17.71 16.79
CA LYS A 265 13.67 19.10 16.85
C LYS A 265 12.16 19.19 16.67
N ARG A 266 11.60 20.18 17.34
CA ARG A 266 10.22 20.64 17.18
C ARG A 266 10.12 21.81 16.19
N PRO A 267 8.94 22.09 15.63
CA PRO A 267 8.74 23.22 14.70
C PRO A 267 9.06 24.61 15.28
N ASP A 268 9.05 24.76 16.60
CA ASP A 268 9.44 26.00 17.29
C ASP A 268 10.96 26.17 17.47
N GLY A 269 11.74 25.17 17.01
CA GLY A 269 13.21 25.15 17.10
C GLY A 269 13.75 24.62 18.42
N SER A 270 12.90 24.17 19.36
CA SER A 270 13.36 23.50 20.58
C SER A 270 13.93 22.12 20.27
N THR A 271 14.94 21.71 21.05
CA THR A 271 15.63 20.42 20.90
C THR A 271 15.11 19.41 21.91
N ILE A 272 14.87 18.20 21.44
CA ILE A 272 14.56 17.02 22.27
C ILE A 272 15.74 16.08 22.15
N THR A 273 16.36 15.76 23.28
CA THR A 273 17.41 14.74 23.38
C THR A 273 16.82 13.52 24.04
N VAL A 274 16.91 12.36 23.41
CA VAL A 274 16.47 11.08 23.98
C VAL A 274 17.67 10.15 24.08
N ASN A 275 18.14 9.94 25.30
CA ASN A 275 19.15 8.94 25.60
C ASN A 275 18.47 7.56 25.68
N ALA A 276 18.96 6.56 24.98
CA ALA A 276 18.35 5.24 24.91
C ALA A 276 19.40 4.13 24.79
N LYS A 277 19.04 2.95 25.26
CA LYS A 277 19.87 1.73 25.11
C LYS A 277 19.80 1.18 23.69
N ALA A 278 18.69 1.42 22.99
CA ALA A 278 18.48 1.02 21.60
C ALA A 278 17.65 2.05 20.84
N VAL A 279 17.92 2.17 19.55
CA VAL A 279 17.17 3.00 18.59
C VAL A 279 16.59 2.10 17.50
N ILE A 280 15.29 2.20 17.27
CA ILE A 280 14.60 1.48 16.19
C ILE A 280 14.17 2.50 15.13
N LEU A 281 14.70 2.37 13.90
CA LEU A 281 14.37 3.24 12.79
C LEU A 281 13.18 2.68 11.99
N THR A 282 12.05 3.40 12.02
CA THR A 282 10.80 3.04 11.35
C THR A 282 10.18 4.23 10.62
N ALA A 283 11.01 5.16 10.17
CA ALA A 283 10.59 6.43 9.56
C ALA A 283 10.07 6.30 8.12
N GLY A 284 9.83 5.08 7.63
CA GLY A 284 9.35 4.79 6.28
C GLY A 284 10.44 4.96 5.22
N GLY A 285 10.00 5.00 3.97
CA GLY A 285 10.87 5.15 2.80
C GLY A 285 11.11 6.60 2.40
N PHE A 286 11.25 6.83 1.08
CA PHE A 286 11.57 8.14 0.51
C PHE A 286 10.66 8.55 -0.67
N GLY A 287 9.49 7.91 -0.83
CA GLY A 287 8.60 8.11 -1.98
C GLY A 287 7.99 9.51 -2.13
N ALA A 288 8.09 10.37 -1.10
CA ALA A 288 7.72 11.80 -1.18
C ALA A 288 8.94 12.73 -1.36
N ASN A 289 10.12 12.17 -1.63
CA ASN A 289 11.36 12.91 -1.90
C ASN A 289 11.79 12.62 -3.35
N THR A 290 11.22 13.35 -4.32
CA THR A 290 11.48 13.13 -5.75
C THR A 290 12.96 13.11 -6.10
N PRO A 291 13.82 14.02 -5.60
CA PRO A 291 15.27 13.94 -5.85
C PRO A 291 15.90 12.62 -5.37
N MET A 292 15.45 12.09 -4.24
CA MET A 292 15.95 10.83 -3.71
C MET A 292 15.43 9.63 -4.53
N VAL A 293 14.17 9.69 -4.98
CA VAL A 293 13.58 8.70 -5.90
C VAL A 293 14.37 8.66 -7.20
N GLN A 294 14.66 9.79 -7.82
CA GLN A 294 15.44 9.88 -9.05
C GLN A 294 16.87 9.38 -8.84
N LYS A 295 17.51 9.75 -7.72
CA LYS A 295 18.89 9.33 -7.41
C LYS A 295 19.05 7.82 -7.35
N TYR A 296 18.09 7.09 -6.79
CA TYR A 296 18.17 5.65 -6.60
C TYR A 296 17.43 4.86 -7.68
N ASN A 297 16.77 5.52 -8.63
CA ASN A 297 16.06 4.84 -9.70
C ASN A 297 17.01 4.10 -10.64
N THR A 298 16.81 2.79 -10.74
CA THR A 298 17.53 1.91 -11.69
C THR A 298 16.59 1.12 -12.58
N TYR A 299 15.25 1.33 -12.43
CA TYR A 299 14.24 0.48 -13.04
C TYR A 299 13.28 1.23 -13.99
N TRP A 300 12.92 2.48 -13.67
CA TRP A 300 11.96 3.26 -14.44
C TRP A 300 12.67 4.19 -15.43
N LYS A 301 12.31 4.14 -16.71
CA LYS A 301 12.94 4.97 -17.76
C LYS A 301 12.74 6.47 -17.55
N HIS A 302 11.56 6.85 -17.02
CA HIS A 302 11.17 8.25 -16.90
C HIS A 302 10.56 8.49 -15.51
N ILE A 303 11.32 9.18 -14.67
CA ILE A 303 10.82 9.80 -13.44
C ILE A 303 11.24 11.26 -13.51
N ASP A 304 10.30 12.15 -13.79
CA ASP A 304 10.54 13.59 -13.84
C ASP A 304 10.30 14.29 -12.50
N ASP A 305 10.61 15.60 -12.45
CA ASP A 305 10.47 16.40 -11.24
C ASP A 305 9.00 16.58 -10.80
N ASN A 306 8.06 16.37 -11.69
CA ASN A 306 6.63 16.60 -11.47
C ASN A 306 5.86 15.31 -11.15
N ILE A 307 6.55 14.19 -11.00
CA ILE A 307 5.87 12.93 -10.68
C ILE A 307 5.06 13.06 -9.39
N ALA A 308 3.78 12.75 -9.49
CA ALA A 308 2.90 12.73 -8.32
C ALA A 308 3.28 11.58 -7.37
N THR A 309 2.96 11.74 -6.09
CA THR A 309 3.20 10.70 -5.09
C THR A 309 1.93 10.37 -4.32
N THR A 310 1.68 9.09 -4.10
CA THR A 310 0.63 8.59 -3.20
C THR A 310 1.07 8.64 -1.72
N ASN A 311 2.35 8.91 -1.46
CA ASN A 311 2.92 8.90 -0.11
C ASN A 311 2.45 10.08 0.75
N SER A 312 2.46 9.88 2.05
CA SER A 312 2.42 10.98 3.01
C SER A 312 3.61 11.91 2.78
N PRO A 313 3.44 13.24 2.87
CA PRO A 313 4.56 14.19 2.83
C PRO A 313 5.66 13.93 3.87
N ALA A 314 5.36 13.09 4.87
CA ALA A 314 6.33 12.64 5.87
C ALA A 314 7.41 11.68 5.33
N ILE A 315 7.21 11.05 4.16
CA ILE A 315 8.06 9.95 3.66
C ILE A 315 9.22 10.51 2.83
N THR A 316 10.21 11.07 3.51
CA THR A 316 11.30 11.85 2.91
C THR A 316 12.69 11.23 3.03
N GLY A 317 12.80 10.00 3.54
CA GLY A 317 14.08 9.28 3.66
C GLY A 317 14.86 9.59 4.94
N ASP A 318 14.23 10.18 5.96
CA ASP A 318 14.90 10.58 7.19
C ASP A 318 15.59 9.38 7.87
N GLY A 319 14.89 8.24 7.98
CA GLY A 319 15.44 7.02 8.60
C GLY A 319 16.63 6.44 7.84
N ILE A 320 16.65 6.57 6.51
CA ILE A 320 17.78 6.15 5.67
C ILE A 320 19.00 7.02 5.95
N ASN A 321 18.81 8.34 6.07
CA ASN A 321 19.90 9.26 6.38
C ASN A 321 20.47 9.00 7.79
N LEU A 322 19.60 8.77 8.79
CA LEU A 322 20.02 8.39 10.14
C LEU A 322 20.78 7.05 10.16
N GLY A 323 20.32 6.06 9.41
CA GLY A 323 21.04 4.77 9.28
C GLY A 323 22.44 4.94 8.71
N LYS A 324 22.58 5.77 7.67
CA LYS A 324 23.90 6.11 7.08
C LYS A 324 24.82 6.83 8.07
N GLU A 325 24.28 7.70 8.91
CA GLU A 325 25.02 8.38 9.97
C GLU A 325 25.64 7.35 10.94
N ALA A 326 24.95 6.25 11.21
CA ALA A 326 25.44 5.15 12.01
C ALA A 326 26.34 4.14 11.25
N GLY A 327 26.65 4.39 9.98
CA GLY A 327 27.47 3.48 9.16
C GLY A 327 26.70 2.30 8.55
N ALA A 328 25.36 2.33 8.54
CA ALA A 328 24.55 1.29 7.91
C ALA A 328 24.75 1.28 6.38
N ASP A 329 24.77 0.08 5.81
CA ASP A 329 24.73 -0.12 4.37
C ASP A 329 23.30 -0.01 3.82
N LEU A 330 23.19 0.22 2.51
CA LEU A 330 21.92 0.40 1.80
C LEU A 330 21.77 -0.69 0.73
N VAL A 331 20.68 -1.44 0.81
CA VAL A 331 20.35 -2.47 -0.18
C VAL A 331 18.95 -2.21 -0.76
N GLY A 332 18.72 -2.64 -2.00
CA GLY A 332 17.39 -2.59 -2.63
C GLY A 332 16.85 -1.18 -2.89
N MET A 333 17.70 -0.15 -2.89
CA MET A 333 17.24 1.25 -3.05
C MET A 333 16.57 1.54 -4.38
N GLY A 334 16.86 0.75 -5.41
CA GLY A 334 16.24 0.85 -6.74
C GLY A 334 14.85 0.20 -6.84
N PHE A 335 14.39 -0.53 -5.83
CA PHE A 335 13.04 -1.12 -5.80
C PHE A 335 11.96 -0.05 -5.52
N ILE A 336 11.79 0.85 -6.47
CA ILE A 336 10.81 1.93 -6.39
C ILE A 336 9.49 1.43 -6.95
N GLN A 337 8.45 1.40 -6.11
CA GLN A 337 7.10 1.03 -6.51
C GLN A 337 6.36 2.25 -7.09
N MET A 338 5.95 2.18 -8.34
CA MET A 338 4.94 3.09 -8.89
C MET A 338 3.55 2.45 -8.80
N MET A 339 2.56 3.26 -8.43
CA MET A 339 1.17 2.81 -8.31
C MET A 339 0.44 3.02 -9.63
N PRO A 340 -0.18 1.97 -10.22
CA PRO A 340 -0.92 2.10 -11.47
C PRO A 340 -2.27 2.82 -11.30
N VAL A 341 -2.78 2.89 -10.07
CA VAL A 341 -4.11 3.46 -9.77
C VAL A 341 -3.97 4.61 -8.78
N SER A 342 -3.97 5.83 -9.27
CA SER A 342 -3.98 7.07 -8.47
C SER A 342 -4.69 8.18 -9.26
N ASP A 343 -5.18 9.18 -8.57
CA ASP A 343 -5.76 10.35 -9.20
C ASP A 343 -4.73 11.06 -10.09
N PRO A 344 -4.99 11.29 -11.38
CA PRO A 344 -3.99 11.84 -12.30
C PRO A 344 -3.63 13.30 -12.01
N LYS A 345 -4.44 14.04 -11.24
CA LYS A 345 -4.21 15.46 -10.94
C LYS A 345 -3.53 15.63 -9.59
N THR A 346 -3.91 14.82 -8.59
CA THR A 346 -3.48 14.98 -7.19
C THR A 346 -2.46 13.93 -6.76
N GLY A 347 -2.39 12.80 -7.44
CA GLY A 347 -1.62 11.62 -7.02
C GLY A 347 -2.26 10.87 -5.84
N GLU A 348 -3.49 11.22 -5.45
CA GLU A 348 -4.15 10.57 -4.32
C GLU A 348 -4.55 9.14 -4.67
N LEU A 349 -4.32 8.24 -3.71
CA LEU A 349 -4.78 6.86 -3.78
C LEU A 349 -6.26 6.78 -3.38
N PHE A 350 -6.97 5.75 -3.85
CA PHE A 350 -8.39 5.48 -3.52
C PHE A 350 -9.40 6.50 -4.06
N THR A 351 -9.07 7.18 -5.14
CA THR A 351 -10.09 7.79 -6.02
C THR A 351 -10.61 6.72 -6.99
N GLY A 352 -11.86 6.87 -7.44
CA GLY A 352 -12.52 5.87 -8.29
C GLY A 352 -13.07 4.65 -7.52
N LEU A 353 -13.53 3.66 -8.26
CA LEU A 353 -14.03 2.40 -7.71
C LEU A 353 -12.87 1.46 -7.36
N GLN A 354 -12.90 0.91 -6.15
CA GLN A 354 -11.90 -0.04 -5.66
C GLN A 354 -12.43 -1.48 -5.79
N THR A 355 -12.62 -1.94 -7.03
CA THR A 355 -13.10 -3.30 -7.32
C THR A 355 -11.93 -4.28 -7.44
N PRO A 356 -12.15 -5.58 -7.18
CA PRO A 356 -11.17 -6.62 -7.47
C PRO A 356 -10.82 -6.71 -8.96
N PRO A 357 -9.59 -7.13 -9.33
CA PRO A 357 -9.14 -7.18 -10.73
C PRO A 357 -9.98 -8.04 -11.68
N GLU A 358 -10.63 -9.09 -11.17
CA GLU A 358 -11.54 -9.94 -11.94
C GLU A 358 -12.80 -9.22 -12.43
N ASN A 359 -13.12 -8.05 -11.87
CA ASN A 359 -14.38 -7.36 -12.06
C ASN A 359 -14.29 -6.05 -12.84
N TYR A 360 -13.14 -5.73 -13.42
CA TYR A 360 -13.01 -4.53 -14.25
C TYR A 360 -12.09 -4.78 -15.45
N ILE A 361 -12.11 -3.86 -16.39
CA ILE A 361 -11.09 -3.75 -17.44
C ILE A 361 -10.40 -2.39 -17.38
N MET A 362 -9.14 -2.39 -17.83
CA MET A 362 -8.36 -1.17 -18.03
C MET A 362 -8.39 -0.78 -19.49
N VAL A 363 -8.87 0.43 -19.80
CA VAL A 363 -8.86 0.98 -21.16
C VAL A 363 -8.02 2.25 -21.20
N ASN A 364 -7.25 2.42 -22.27
CA ASN A 364 -6.50 3.64 -22.55
C ASN A 364 -7.44 4.78 -23.00
N GLN A 365 -6.89 5.97 -23.26
CA GLN A 365 -7.66 7.13 -23.71
C GLN A 365 -8.36 6.93 -25.07
N LYS A 366 -8.01 5.86 -25.80
CA LYS A 366 -8.67 5.48 -27.06
C LYS A 366 -9.82 4.48 -26.88
N GLY A 367 -10.14 4.11 -25.63
CA GLY A 367 -11.17 3.13 -25.32
C GLY A 367 -10.73 1.67 -25.52
N LYS A 368 -9.45 1.37 -25.66
CA LYS A 368 -8.93 0.00 -25.91
C LYS A 368 -8.27 -0.57 -24.67
N ARG A 369 -8.56 -1.85 -24.34
CA ARG A 369 -7.78 -2.62 -23.37
C ARG A 369 -6.31 -2.66 -23.80
N PHE A 370 -5.40 -2.72 -22.85
CA PHE A 370 -3.96 -2.65 -23.13
C PHE A 370 -3.09 -3.51 -22.22
N VAL A 371 -3.67 -4.24 -21.27
CA VAL A 371 -2.92 -5.06 -20.31
C VAL A 371 -3.81 -6.13 -19.70
N ASN A 372 -3.20 -7.18 -19.13
CA ASN A 372 -3.84 -8.10 -18.20
C ASN A 372 -4.02 -7.41 -16.84
N GLU A 373 -5.24 -7.24 -16.38
CA GLU A 373 -5.57 -6.54 -15.14
C GLU A 373 -5.10 -7.27 -13.86
N PHE A 374 -4.74 -8.55 -13.97
CA PHE A 374 -4.11 -9.32 -12.89
C PHE A 374 -2.60 -9.18 -12.83
N ALA A 375 -1.99 -8.48 -13.78
CA ALA A 375 -0.55 -8.30 -13.78
C ALA A 375 -0.05 -7.54 -12.53
N GLU A 376 1.23 -7.70 -12.21
CA GLU A 376 1.89 -7.01 -11.12
C GLU A 376 1.87 -5.48 -11.35
N ARG A 377 1.97 -4.73 -10.27
CA ARG A 377 1.82 -3.27 -10.30
C ARG A 377 2.77 -2.56 -11.24
N ASP A 378 4.01 -3.01 -11.31
CA ASP A 378 4.99 -2.41 -12.20
C ASP A 378 4.71 -2.73 -13.67
N VAL A 379 4.21 -3.92 -13.98
CA VAL A 379 3.75 -4.29 -15.33
C VAL A 379 2.57 -3.42 -15.74
N LEU A 380 1.56 -3.29 -14.86
CA LEU A 380 0.41 -2.40 -15.08
C LEU A 380 0.85 -0.95 -15.31
N THR A 381 1.78 -0.46 -14.48
CA THR A 381 2.27 0.92 -14.58
C THR A 381 3.07 1.15 -15.86
N LYS A 382 3.94 0.22 -16.25
CA LYS A 382 4.68 0.32 -17.54
C LYS A 382 3.71 0.34 -18.71
N ALA A 383 2.72 -0.58 -18.71
CA ALA A 383 1.71 -0.60 -19.76
C ALA A 383 0.90 0.70 -19.80
N ALA A 384 0.56 1.28 -18.67
CA ALA A 384 -0.13 2.57 -18.60
C ALA A 384 0.73 3.70 -19.16
N ILE A 385 2.02 3.79 -18.81
CA ILE A 385 2.98 4.77 -19.33
C ILE A 385 3.10 4.64 -20.85
N ASP A 386 3.27 3.42 -21.35
CA ASP A 386 3.38 3.14 -22.81
C ASP A 386 2.10 3.49 -23.59
N ASN A 387 0.95 3.57 -22.90
CA ASN A 387 -0.33 4.00 -23.42
C ASN A 387 -0.71 5.47 -23.10
N GLY A 388 0.26 6.30 -22.74
CA GLY A 388 0.08 7.75 -22.55
C GLY A 388 -0.15 8.19 -21.13
N GLY A 389 -0.02 7.30 -20.15
CA GLY A 389 -0.01 7.60 -18.71
C GLY A 389 -1.40 7.80 -18.08
N LEU A 390 -2.44 8.00 -18.86
CA LEU A 390 -3.83 8.11 -18.39
C LEU A 390 -4.65 6.94 -18.93
N PHE A 391 -5.39 6.30 -18.06
CA PHE A 391 -6.31 5.21 -18.41
C PHE A 391 -7.55 5.24 -17.49
N TYR A 392 -8.53 4.42 -17.81
CA TYR A 392 -9.78 4.31 -17.07
C TYR A 392 -10.05 2.86 -16.67
N LEU A 393 -10.60 2.67 -15.49
CA LEU A 393 -11.20 1.41 -15.05
C LEU A 393 -12.68 1.46 -15.42
N ILE A 394 -13.14 0.47 -16.15
CA ILE A 394 -14.55 0.37 -16.56
C ILE A 394 -15.21 -0.74 -15.74
N ALA A 395 -16.33 -0.41 -15.11
CA ALA A 395 -17.16 -1.29 -14.34
C ALA A 395 -18.64 -0.94 -14.51
N ASP A 396 -19.52 -1.90 -14.51
CA ASP A 396 -20.97 -1.68 -14.52
C ASP A 396 -21.54 -1.56 -13.08
N ASP A 397 -22.85 -1.35 -12.99
CA ASP A 397 -23.54 -1.20 -11.71
C ASP A 397 -23.46 -2.46 -10.82
N LYS A 398 -23.43 -3.64 -11.41
CA LYS A 398 -23.26 -4.91 -10.68
C LYS A 398 -21.84 -5.06 -10.13
N ILE A 399 -20.86 -4.65 -10.90
CA ILE A 399 -19.44 -4.67 -10.51
C ILE A 399 -19.18 -3.64 -9.43
N LYS A 400 -19.83 -2.48 -9.48
CA LYS A 400 -19.77 -1.43 -8.45
C LYS A 400 -20.02 -2.00 -7.05
N ASP A 401 -20.99 -2.91 -6.91
CA ASP A 401 -21.34 -3.51 -5.62
C ASP A 401 -20.23 -4.42 -5.04
N THR A 402 -19.24 -4.79 -5.85
CA THR A 402 -18.04 -5.53 -5.40
C THR A 402 -16.92 -4.60 -4.91
N ALA A 403 -17.08 -3.29 -5.05
CA ALA A 403 -16.07 -2.31 -4.63
C ALA A 403 -15.93 -2.27 -3.10
N TYR A 404 -14.71 -2.32 -2.62
CA TYR A 404 -14.39 -2.19 -1.21
C TYR A 404 -13.81 -0.81 -0.88
N ASN A 405 -13.96 -0.39 0.38
CA ASN A 405 -13.63 0.97 0.84
C ASN A 405 -14.36 2.10 0.08
N THR A 406 -15.53 1.78 -0.52
CA THR A 406 -16.33 2.71 -1.32
C THR A 406 -17.79 2.66 -0.87
N THR A 407 -18.36 3.82 -0.49
CA THR A 407 -19.79 3.97 -0.14
C THR A 407 -20.52 4.75 -1.24
N GLN A 408 -21.84 4.72 -1.25
CA GLN A 408 -22.62 5.48 -2.23
C GLN A 408 -22.34 7.00 -2.10
N GLU A 409 -22.19 7.51 -0.88
CA GLU A 409 -21.85 8.91 -0.63
C GLU A 409 -20.46 9.26 -1.22
N SER A 410 -19.49 8.35 -1.08
CA SER A 410 -18.16 8.51 -1.69
C SER A 410 -18.23 8.52 -3.22
N ILE A 411 -19.03 7.64 -3.82
CA ILE A 411 -19.25 7.60 -5.27
C ILE A 411 -19.84 8.93 -5.75
N ASP A 412 -20.92 9.39 -5.12
CA ASP A 412 -21.59 10.63 -5.51
C ASP A 412 -20.69 11.86 -5.33
N ALA A 413 -19.88 11.90 -4.28
CA ALA A 413 -18.88 12.95 -4.08
C ALA A 413 -17.81 12.94 -5.15
N GLN A 414 -17.32 11.77 -5.56
CA GLN A 414 -16.31 11.63 -6.62
C GLN A 414 -16.86 11.98 -8.00
N VAL A 415 -18.12 11.61 -8.30
CA VAL A 415 -18.81 12.02 -9.54
C VAL A 415 -18.94 13.55 -9.59
N LYS A 416 -19.36 14.18 -8.48
CA LYS A 416 -19.42 15.64 -8.36
C LYS A 416 -18.05 16.32 -8.51
N ALA A 417 -16.99 15.68 -8.02
CA ALA A 417 -15.61 16.17 -8.12
C ALA A 417 -14.97 15.94 -9.50
N GLY A 418 -15.60 15.11 -10.37
CA GLY A 418 -15.05 14.74 -11.68
C GLY A 418 -13.85 13.79 -11.61
N THR A 419 -13.76 13.00 -10.55
CA THR A 419 -12.75 11.94 -10.39
C THR A 419 -13.32 10.54 -10.65
N LEU A 420 -14.64 10.43 -10.71
CA LEU A 420 -15.39 9.26 -11.15
C LEU A 420 -16.43 9.72 -12.18
N PHE A 421 -16.68 8.91 -13.18
CA PHE A 421 -17.64 9.19 -14.27
C PHE A 421 -18.76 8.16 -14.21
N ARG A 422 -19.99 8.58 -14.47
CA ARG A 422 -21.17 7.72 -14.49
C ARG A 422 -22.08 8.10 -15.63
N ALA A 423 -22.55 7.10 -16.38
CA ALA A 423 -23.53 7.27 -17.45
C ALA A 423 -24.44 6.03 -17.53
N ASP A 424 -25.56 6.15 -18.20
CA ASP A 424 -26.53 5.07 -18.41
C ASP A 424 -26.18 4.23 -19.66
N SER A 425 -25.22 4.70 -20.48
CA SER A 425 -24.72 3.98 -21.65
C SER A 425 -23.20 4.12 -21.78
N LEU A 426 -22.58 3.17 -22.49
CA LEU A 426 -21.14 3.21 -22.79
C LEU A 426 -20.79 4.38 -23.72
N GLU A 427 -21.67 4.71 -24.66
CA GLU A 427 -21.51 5.83 -25.59
C GLU A 427 -21.47 7.17 -24.84
N ASP A 428 -22.34 7.36 -23.86
CA ASP A 428 -22.37 8.60 -23.06
C ASP A 428 -21.21 8.66 -22.08
N LEU A 429 -20.79 7.49 -21.52
CA LEU A 429 -19.58 7.40 -20.72
C LEU A 429 -18.34 7.79 -21.53
N ALA A 430 -18.21 7.24 -22.74
CA ALA A 430 -17.10 7.56 -23.66
C ALA A 430 -17.03 9.06 -23.95
N LYS A 431 -18.17 9.70 -24.26
CA LYS A 431 -18.25 11.15 -24.52
C LYS A 431 -17.79 11.97 -23.30
N GLN A 432 -18.18 11.57 -22.07
CA GLN A 432 -17.79 12.30 -20.85
C GLN A 432 -16.26 12.37 -20.66
N VAL A 433 -15.54 11.33 -21.09
CA VAL A 433 -14.09 11.22 -20.91
C VAL A 433 -13.30 11.47 -22.22
N GLY A 434 -13.99 11.84 -23.28
CA GLY A 434 -13.37 12.19 -24.57
C GLY A 434 -12.86 10.99 -25.37
N MET A 435 -13.46 9.81 -25.17
CA MET A 435 -13.20 8.60 -25.95
C MET A 435 -14.11 8.52 -27.19
N ASP A 436 -13.68 7.76 -28.18
CA ASP A 436 -14.53 7.32 -29.26
C ASP A 436 -15.57 6.30 -28.77
N PRO A 437 -16.90 6.60 -28.90
CA PRO A 437 -17.92 5.72 -28.34
C PRO A 437 -17.95 4.35 -29.01
N ASP A 438 -17.78 4.26 -30.32
CA ASP A 438 -17.83 2.99 -31.05
C ASP A 438 -16.67 2.08 -30.62
N THR A 439 -15.49 2.64 -30.44
CA THR A 439 -14.31 1.89 -29.94
C THR A 439 -14.51 1.35 -28.52
N LEU A 440 -15.10 2.13 -27.61
CA LEU A 440 -15.35 1.65 -26.26
C LEU A 440 -16.37 0.52 -26.25
N VAL A 441 -17.48 0.67 -26.98
CA VAL A 441 -18.53 -0.35 -27.10
C VAL A 441 -17.94 -1.64 -27.68
N GLU A 442 -17.20 -1.58 -28.79
CA GLU A 442 -16.52 -2.76 -29.38
C GLU A 442 -15.58 -3.45 -28.37
N THR A 443 -14.83 -2.67 -27.61
CA THR A 443 -13.89 -3.21 -26.60
C THR A 443 -14.64 -3.98 -25.49
N ILE A 444 -15.75 -3.43 -24.99
CA ILE A 444 -16.56 -4.07 -23.95
C ILE A 444 -17.26 -5.32 -24.48
N GLU A 445 -17.88 -5.26 -25.67
CA GLU A 445 -18.53 -6.41 -26.28
C GLU A 445 -17.54 -7.56 -26.51
N LYS A 446 -16.36 -7.24 -27.02
CA LYS A 446 -15.27 -8.19 -27.22
C LYS A 446 -14.85 -8.83 -25.89
N TYR A 447 -14.62 -8.04 -24.85
CA TYR A 447 -14.27 -8.57 -23.53
C TYR A 447 -15.38 -9.47 -22.95
N ASN A 448 -16.65 -9.05 -23.06
CA ASN A 448 -17.77 -9.84 -22.60
C ASN A 448 -17.87 -11.19 -23.30
N SER A 449 -17.53 -11.26 -24.60
CA SER A 449 -17.45 -12.54 -25.31
C SER A 449 -16.35 -13.47 -24.76
N TYR A 450 -15.24 -12.91 -24.26
CA TYR A 450 -14.17 -13.66 -23.60
C TYR A 450 -14.61 -14.20 -22.23
N VAL A 451 -15.35 -13.40 -21.48
CA VAL A 451 -15.97 -13.85 -20.21
C VAL A 451 -16.91 -15.06 -20.46
N GLU A 452 -17.74 -15.00 -21.51
CA GLU A 452 -18.62 -16.12 -21.90
C GLU A 452 -17.84 -17.36 -22.32
N ALA A 453 -16.74 -17.18 -23.04
CA ALA A 453 -15.87 -18.26 -23.49
C ALA A 453 -14.95 -18.81 -22.38
N GLY A 454 -14.83 -18.09 -21.25
CA GLY A 454 -13.92 -18.46 -20.15
C GLY A 454 -12.44 -18.32 -20.53
N LYS A 455 -12.11 -17.55 -21.57
CA LYS A 455 -10.73 -17.37 -22.04
C LYS A 455 -10.53 -15.98 -22.65
N ASP A 456 -9.44 -15.32 -22.26
CA ASP A 456 -8.97 -14.03 -22.81
C ASP A 456 -7.79 -14.25 -23.77
N PRO A 457 -7.99 -14.28 -25.08
CA PRO A 457 -6.90 -14.47 -26.03
C PRO A 457 -6.04 -13.22 -26.26
N ASP A 458 -6.47 -12.04 -25.81
CA ASP A 458 -5.74 -10.79 -26.02
C ASP A 458 -4.65 -10.56 -24.94
N PHE A 459 -4.96 -10.87 -23.67
CA PHE A 459 -4.09 -10.56 -22.54
C PHE A 459 -3.97 -11.69 -21.52
N GLU A 460 -4.57 -12.85 -21.78
CA GLU A 460 -4.47 -14.06 -20.92
C GLU A 460 -4.97 -13.79 -19.50
N LYS A 461 -5.99 -12.93 -19.34
CA LYS A 461 -6.61 -12.70 -18.03
C LYS A 461 -7.20 -14.03 -17.51
N SER A 462 -6.73 -14.47 -16.34
CA SER A 462 -6.97 -15.83 -15.83
C SER A 462 -8.31 -16.00 -15.11
N ALA A 463 -8.93 -14.93 -14.61
CA ALA A 463 -10.17 -15.00 -13.85
C ALA A 463 -11.18 -13.94 -14.29
N PHE A 464 -12.44 -14.36 -14.40
CA PHE A 464 -13.58 -13.53 -14.73
C PHE A 464 -14.73 -13.88 -13.80
N ASN A 465 -15.28 -12.87 -13.12
CA ASN A 465 -16.48 -13.09 -12.31
C ASN A 465 -17.74 -12.53 -12.96
N LEU A 466 -17.63 -11.35 -13.56
CA LEU A 466 -18.77 -10.61 -14.11
C LEU A 466 -18.41 -10.02 -15.48
N LYS A 467 -19.43 -9.91 -16.35
CA LYS A 467 -19.34 -9.11 -17.56
C LYS A 467 -19.40 -7.63 -17.21
N CYS A 468 -18.70 -6.85 -17.96
CA CYS A 468 -18.83 -5.39 -17.91
C CYS A 468 -20.11 -4.91 -18.63
#